data_4f4bb57e59c4684f4a74107525baba3f
#
_entry.id   4f4bb57e59c4684f4a74107525baba3f
#
_cell.length_a   1.000
_cell.length_b   1.000
_cell.length_c   1.000
_cell.angle_alpha   90.00
_cell.angle_beta   90.00
_cell.angle_gamma   90.00
#
_symmetry.space_group_name_H-M   'P 1'
#
loop_
_entity.id
_entity.type
_entity.pdbx_description
1 polymer ?
#
loop_
_entity_poly.entity_id
_entity_poly.type
_entity_poly.pdbx_seq_one_letter_code
_entity_poly.pdbx_strand_id
1 'polypeptide(L)'
;MSVALRPYKNHFPQIGDRVMIDRSSVVVGEVQLADDVSIWPLVTIRGDVNKVVIGKRSNIQDGSVLHVTHKSTSNPEGHPLVIGEDVTVGHKAMLHGCHISDRVLVGMGSILLDGVFVEEDVMIGAGSLVPPGKRLESGYLYLGSPVKQIRPLSEAEIADLLYSSSNYVGWKDEYLAQESQIQP
;
A
#
# COMPACT_ATOMS: atom_id res chain seq x y z
N MET A 1 9.26 -0.16 22.89
CA MET A 1 8.50 -0.55 21.67
C MET A 1 7.99 0.73 21.03
N SER A 2 8.13 0.89 19.75
CA SER A 2 7.54 2.03 19.03
C SER A 2 6.03 2.04 19.25
N VAL A 3 5.44 3.19 19.55
CA VAL A 3 3.98 3.35 19.73
C VAL A 3 3.21 2.97 18.44
N ALA A 4 3.88 3.06 17.30
CA ALA A 4 3.33 2.73 15.98
C ALA A 4 3.02 1.24 15.80
N LEU A 5 3.87 0.34 16.32
CA LEU A 5 3.73 -1.12 16.16
C LEU A 5 2.96 -1.73 17.32
N ARG A 6 1.85 -2.42 17.04
CA ARG A 6 0.99 -3.00 18.05
C ARG A 6 0.67 -4.47 17.76
N PRO A 7 0.75 -5.37 18.76
CA PRO A 7 0.27 -6.72 18.59
C PRO A 7 -1.26 -6.78 18.53
N TYR A 8 -1.77 -7.79 17.84
CA TYR A 8 -3.15 -8.23 17.97
C TYR A 8 -3.16 -9.75 18.16
N LYS A 9 -3.76 -10.22 19.26
CA LYS A 9 -3.66 -11.64 19.69
C LYS A 9 -2.18 -12.08 19.70
N ASN A 10 -1.84 -13.12 18.93
CA ASN A 10 -0.49 -13.68 18.85
C ASN A 10 0.33 -13.14 17.66
N HIS A 11 -0.19 -12.16 16.93
CA HIS A 11 0.47 -11.58 15.77
C HIS A 11 1.08 -10.23 16.12
N PHE A 12 2.36 -10.05 15.77
CA PHE A 12 3.08 -8.80 15.85
C PHE A 12 3.63 -8.46 14.46
N PRO A 13 3.59 -7.18 14.04
CA PRO A 13 4.10 -6.78 12.73
C PRO A 13 5.55 -7.21 12.50
N GLN A 14 5.82 -7.82 11.35
CA GLN A 14 7.15 -8.22 10.90
C GLN A 14 7.70 -7.14 9.97
N ILE A 15 8.88 -6.63 10.31
CA ILE A 15 9.47 -5.47 9.65
C ILE A 15 10.81 -5.87 9.04
N GLY A 16 10.98 -5.63 7.75
CA GLY A 16 12.22 -5.84 7.01
C GLY A 16 13.30 -4.80 7.32
N ASP A 17 14.35 -4.81 6.52
CA ASP A 17 15.46 -3.89 6.66
C ASP A 17 15.12 -2.49 6.11
N ARG A 18 15.65 -1.45 6.74
CA ARG A 18 15.54 -0.04 6.34
C ARG A 18 14.10 0.44 6.12
N VAL A 19 13.15 -0.12 6.83
CA VAL A 19 11.75 0.30 6.80
C VAL A 19 11.59 1.58 7.64
N MET A 20 10.94 2.60 7.05
CA MET A 20 10.54 3.81 7.76
C MET A 20 9.06 3.71 8.17
N ILE A 21 8.76 3.98 9.43
CA ILE A 21 7.38 4.08 9.93
C ILE A 21 7.26 5.38 10.74
N ASP A 22 6.51 6.34 10.22
CA ASP A 22 6.27 7.59 10.93
C ASP A 22 5.61 7.34 12.30
N ARG A 23 6.03 8.12 13.31
CA ARG A 23 5.58 7.96 14.71
C ARG A 23 4.09 8.18 14.91
N SER A 24 3.44 8.94 14.01
CA SER A 24 1.99 9.21 14.03
C SER A 24 1.17 8.06 13.41
N SER A 25 1.81 7.11 12.75
CA SER A 25 1.17 5.98 12.09
C SER A 25 0.90 4.83 13.05
N VAL A 26 -0.02 3.93 12.66
CA VAL A 26 -0.40 2.75 13.44
C VAL A 26 -0.34 1.50 12.57
N VAL A 27 0.43 0.50 12.99
CA VAL A 27 0.54 -0.81 12.34
C VAL A 27 0.20 -1.90 13.33
N VAL A 28 -0.87 -2.67 13.08
CA VAL A 28 -1.45 -3.61 14.05
C VAL A 28 -1.59 -5.01 13.47
N GLY A 29 -1.17 -6.03 14.23
CA GLY A 29 -1.52 -7.43 13.99
C GLY A 29 -0.64 -8.13 12.96
N GLU A 30 -1.24 -8.96 12.11
CA GLU A 30 -0.55 -9.77 11.09
C GLU A 30 -0.20 -8.91 9.87
N VAL A 31 0.87 -8.13 10.00
CA VAL A 31 1.40 -7.24 8.98
C VAL A 31 2.84 -7.61 8.66
N GLN A 32 3.18 -7.69 7.39
CA GLN A 32 4.55 -7.89 6.90
C GLN A 32 4.93 -6.72 6.00
N LEU A 33 5.99 -6.00 6.38
CA LEU A 33 6.60 -4.94 5.60
C LEU A 33 7.97 -5.43 5.13
N ALA A 34 8.18 -5.54 3.82
CA ALA A 34 9.46 -5.94 3.26
C ALA A 34 10.49 -4.79 3.32
N ASP A 35 11.71 -5.06 2.84
CA ASP A 35 12.80 -4.09 2.88
C ASP A 35 12.45 -2.80 2.13
N ASP A 36 12.95 -1.68 2.63
CA ASP A 36 12.79 -0.35 2.05
C ASP A 36 11.34 0.16 1.93
N VAL A 37 10.38 -0.46 2.59
CA VAL A 37 9.01 0.07 2.68
C VAL A 37 9.00 1.37 3.49
N SER A 38 8.17 2.34 3.10
CA SER A 38 7.95 3.57 3.86
C SER A 38 6.48 3.79 4.18
N ILE A 39 6.19 4.01 5.47
CA ILE A 39 4.86 4.30 6.01
C ILE A 39 4.88 5.74 6.53
N TRP A 40 4.17 6.61 5.82
CA TRP A 40 4.16 8.06 6.00
C TRP A 40 3.16 8.51 7.07
N PRO A 41 3.15 9.79 7.47
CA PRO A 41 2.35 10.25 8.60
C PRO A 41 0.87 9.86 8.54
N LEU A 42 0.29 9.54 9.72
CA LEU A 42 -1.13 9.25 9.92
C LEU A 42 -1.66 8.03 9.15
N VAL A 43 -0.79 7.15 8.65
CA VAL A 43 -1.21 5.90 8.01
C VAL A 43 -1.71 4.91 9.06
N THR A 44 -2.79 4.20 8.73
CA THR A 44 -3.32 3.11 9.56
C THR A 44 -3.30 1.80 8.78
N ILE A 45 -2.54 0.82 9.27
CA ILE A 45 -2.50 -0.54 8.73
C ILE A 45 -2.99 -1.51 9.80
N ARG A 46 -4.07 -2.24 9.51
CA ARG A 46 -4.69 -3.13 10.48
C ARG A 46 -4.90 -4.53 9.91
N GLY A 47 -4.00 -5.46 10.29
CA GLY A 47 -4.05 -6.89 9.98
C GLY A 47 -4.58 -7.70 11.17
N ASP A 48 -5.79 -7.40 11.64
CA ASP A 48 -6.37 -8.00 12.86
C ASP A 48 -7.25 -9.23 12.57
N VAL A 49 -7.88 -9.28 11.39
CA VAL A 49 -8.78 -10.38 11.01
C VAL A 49 -8.33 -11.14 9.76
N ASN A 50 -7.28 -10.67 9.11
CA ASN A 50 -6.55 -11.30 8.02
C ASN A 50 -5.19 -10.61 7.87
N LYS A 51 -4.32 -11.09 6.98
CA LYS A 51 -2.97 -10.57 6.80
C LYS A 51 -2.90 -9.37 5.86
N VAL A 52 -1.94 -8.47 6.13
CA VAL A 52 -1.46 -7.42 5.22
C VAL A 52 -0.01 -7.71 4.86
N VAL A 53 0.31 -7.70 3.57
CA VAL A 53 1.69 -7.89 3.08
C VAL A 53 2.03 -6.74 2.14
N ILE A 54 3.18 -6.09 2.36
CA ILE A 54 3.67 -4.99 1.53
C ILE A 54 5.07 -5.33 1.04
N GLY A 55 5.24 -5.38 -0.28
CA GLY A 55 6.48 -5.71 -0.98
C GLY A 55 7.50 -4.59 -0.92
N LYS A 56 8.73 -4.91 -1.33
CA LYS A 56 9.91 -4.04 -1.23
C LYS A 56 9.72 -2.70 -1.93
N ARG A 57 10.32 -1.65 -1.38
CA ARG A 57 10.38 -0.30 -1.96
C ARG A 57 9.02 0.36 -2.20
N SER A 58 7.95 -0.24 -1.67
CA SER A 58 6.61 0.35 -1.75
C SER A 58 6.42 1.41 -0.70
N ASN A 59 5.64 2.45 -1.03
CA ASN A 59 5.37 3.56 -0.12
C ASN A 59 3.88 3.74 0.10
N ILE A 60 3.49 3.96 1.35
CA ILE A 60 2.11 4.23 1.76
C ILE A 60 2.05 5.64 2.30
N GLN A 61 1.43 6.54 1.55
CA GLN A 61 1.47 7.97 1.84
C GLN A 61 0.41 8.39 2.85
N ASP A 62 0.58 9.60 3.34
CA ASP A 62 -0.08 10.21 4.48
C ASP A 62 -1.59 9.98 4.53
N GLY A 63 -2.08 9.57 5.70
CA GLY A 63 -3.50 9.42 5.98
C GLY A 63 -4.19 8.26 5.28
N SER A 64 -3.45 7.38 4.59
CA SER A 64 -4.03 6.19 3.95
C SER A 64 -4.44 5.15 4.99
N VAL A 65 -5.48 4.38 4.65
CA VAL A 65 -6.02 3.32 5.51
C VAL A 65 -5.99 1.98 4.77
N LEU A 66 -5.36 0.98 5.37
CA LEU A 66 -5.18 -0.36 4.85
C LEU A 66 -5.84 -1.36 5.78
N HIS A 67 -6.83 -2.12 5.27
CA HIS A 67 -7.54 -3.11 6.06
C HIS A 67 -7.90 -4.35 5.23
N VAL A 68 -8.51 -5.33 5.86
CA VAL A 68 -8.71 -6.69 5.34
C VAL A 68 -10.09 -7.22 5.72
N THR A 69 -10.59 -8.23 5.00
CA THR A 69 -11.81 -8.94 5.34
C THR A 69 -11.50 -10.31 5.95
N HIS A 70 -12.18 -10.63 7.04
CA HIS A 70 -12.03 -11.87 7.78
C HIS A 70 -12.47 -13.10 6.98
N LYS A 71 -11.96 -14.26 7.38
CA LYS A 71 -12.39 -15.56 6.89
C LYS A 71 -13.80 -15.91 7.39
N SER A 72 -14.63 -16.45 6.53
CA SER A 72 -16.01 -16.86 6.86
C SER A 72 -16.38 -18.16 6.16
N THR A 73 -17.52 -18.73 6.51
CA THR A 73 -18.01 -19.96 5.85
C THR A 73 -18.25 -19.76 4.35
N SER A 74 -18.73 -18.57 3.96
CA SER A 74 -18.97 -18.21 2.55
C SER A 74 -17.72 -17.72 1.82
N ASN A 75 -16.68 -17.30 2.55
CA ASN A 75 -15.39 -16.88 2.02
C ASN A 75 -14.26 -17.39 2.93
N PRO A 76 -13.82 -18.65 2.75
CA PRO A 76 -12.87 -19.31 3.65
C PRO A 76 -11.51 -18.64 3.74
N GLU A 77 -11.07 -17.91 2.71
CA GLU A 77 -9.81 -17.16 2.73
C GLU A 77 -10.00 -15.72 3.18
N GLY A 78 -11.23 -15.21 3.22
CA GLY A 78 -11.50 -13.80 3.39
C GLY A 78 -10.91 -12.98 2.23
N HIS A 79 -10.56 -11.72 2.50
CA HIS A 79 -9.80 -10.92 1.55
C HIS A 79 -8.59 -10.31 2.29
N PRO A 80 -7.39 -10.94 2.17
CA PRO A 80 -6.15 -10.32 2.61
C PRO A 80 -5.83 -9.10 1.76
N LEU A 81 -4.97 -8.22 2.27
CA LEU A 81 -4.40 -7.15 1.48
C LEU A 81 -2.97 -7.49 1.10
N VAL A 82 -2.69 -7.54 -0.19
CA VAL A 82 -1.35 -7.82 -0.71
C VAL A 82 -0.96 -6.68 -1.65
N ILE A 83 0.17 -6.07 -1.38
CA ILE A 83 0.79 -5.02 -2.19
C ILE A 83 2.17 -5.52 -2.62
N GLY A 84 2.44 -5.49 -3.92
CA GLY A 84 3.69 -5.91 -4.54
C GLY A 84 4.86 -4.98 -4.27
N GLU A 85 5.89 -5.10 -5.09
CA GLU A 85 7.10 -4.29 -5.02
C GLU A 85 6.96 -3.00 -5.85
N ASP A 86 7.68 -1.94 -5.45
CA ASP A 86 7.71 -0.66 -6.17
C ASP A 86 6.33 0.00 -6.36
N VAL A 87 5.41 -0.21 -5.42
CA VAL A 87 4.06 0.37 -5.46
C VAL A 87 4.04 1.71 -4.76
N THR A 88 3.45 2.72 -5.41
CA THR A 88 3.18 4.03 -4.83
C THR A 88 1.70 4.14 -4.48
N VAL A 89 1.38 4.19 -3.19
CA VAL A 89 0.02 4.45 -2.69
C VAL A 89 -0.07 5.90 -2.25
N GLY A 90 -0.78 6.70 -3.05
CA GLY A 90 -0.95 8.14 -2.84
C GLY A 90 -1.74 8.48 -1.57
N HIS A 91 -1.56 9.73 -1.13
CA HIS A 91 -2.15 10.25 0.12
C HIS A 91 -3.65 9.96 0.23
N LYS A 92 -4.11 9.61 1.44
CA LYS A 92 -5.53 9.36 1.78
C LYS A 92 -6.20 8.27 0.95
N ALA A 93 -5.45 7.31 0.40
CA ALA A 93 -6.05 6.15 -0.25
C ALA A 93 -6.67 5.19 0.78
N MET A 94 -7.75 4.52 0.38
CA MET A 94 -8.41 3.46 1.14
C MET A 94 -8.24 2.14 0.41
N LEU A 95 -7.49 1.20 0.98
CA LEU A 95 -7.27 -0.13 0.43
C LEU A 95 -7.88 -1.18 1.35
N HIS A 96 -8.82 -1.95 0.85
CA HIS A 96 -9.51 -2.94 1.65
C HIS A 96 -9.57 -4.28 0.93
N GLY A 97 -8.90 -5.31 1.49
CA GLY A 97 -8.97 -6.68 1.01
C GLY A 97 -8.67 -6.87 -0.48
N CYS A 98 -7.67 -6.21 -1.02
CA CYS A 98 -7.33 -6.21 -2.44
C CYS A 98 -5.91 -6.73 -2.70
N HIS A 99 -5.65 -7.08 -3.96
CA HIS A 99 -4.32 -7.46 -4.44
C HIS A 99 -3.82 -6.42 -5.44
N ILE A 100 -2.66 -5.87 -5.21
CA ILE A 100 -1.97 -4.92 -6.08
C ILE A 100 -0.62 -5.51 -6.42
N SER A 101 -0.36 -5.76 -7.72
CA SER A 101 0.90 -6.29 -8.21
C SER A 101 1.99 -5.21 -8.22
N ASP A 102 3.13 -5.49 -8.83
CA ASP A 102 4.30 -4.61 -8.81
C ASP A 102 4.13 -3.36 -9.68
N ARG A 103 4.88 -2.31 -9.37
CA ARG A 103 4.94 -1.08 -10.17
C ARG A 103 3.58 -0.45 -10.47
N VAL A 104 2.74 -0.35 -9.45
CA VAL A 104 1.42 0.27 -9.55
C VAL A 104 1.42 1.63 -8.85
N LEU A 105 0.79 2.61 -9.47
CA LEU A 105 0.48 3.88 -8.83
C LEU A 105 -1.02 3.93 -8.49
N VAL A 106 -1.32 3.97 -7.20
CA VAL A 106 -2.66 4.25 -6.68
C VAL A 106 -2.78 5.74 -6.39
N GLY A 107 -3.53 6.46 -7.20
CA GLY A 107 -3.70 7.91 -7.06
C GLY A 107 -4.32 8.32 -5.72
N MET A 108 -4.01 9.54 -5.29
CA MET A 108 -4.48 10.12 -4.03
C MET A 108 -6.00 10.00 -3.85
N GLY A 109 -6.45 9.62 -2.66
CA GLY A 109 -7.87 9.52 -2.32
C GLY A 109 -8.64 8.41 -3.04
N SER A 110 -7.95 7.48 -3.72
CA SER A 110 -8.60 6.34 -4.37
C SER A 110 -9.09 5.32 -3.35
N ILE A 111 -10.15 4.60 -3.71
CA ILE A 111 -10.76 3.54 -2.89
C ILE A 111 -10.74 2.24 -3.69
N LEU A 112 -10.05 1.22 -3.16
CA LEU A 112 -10.01 -0.13 -3.72
C LEU A 112 -10.67 -1.09 -2.72
N LEU A 113 -11.66 -1.87 -3.19
CA LEU A 113 -12.50 -2.71 -2.35
C LEU A 113 -12.15 -4.20 -2.46
N ASP A 114 -12.84 -5.02 -1.67
CA ASP A 114 -12.58 -6.46 -1.51
C ASP A 114 -12.49 -7.21 -2.84
N GLY A 115 -11.48 -8.07 -2.95
CA GLY A 115 -11.30 -8.93 -4.12
C GLY A 115 -10.86 -8.22 -5.39
N VAL A 116 -10.57 -6.91 -5.32
CA VAL A 116 -9.93 -6.21 -6.44
C VAL A 116 -8.56 -6.82 -6.72
N PHE A 117 -8.26 -7.04 -7.99
CA PHE A 117 -6.95 -7.48 -8.46
C PHE A 117 -6.39 -6.47 -9.47
N VAL A 118 -5.29 -5.82 -9.12
CA VAL A 118 -4.58 -4.87 -9.98
C VAL A 118 -3.33 -5.56 -10.50
N GLU A 119 -3.21 -5.71 -11.82
CA GLU A 119 -2.01 -6.25 -12.47
C GLU A 119 -0.85 -5.24 -12.38
N GLU A 120 0.33 -5.68 -12.78
CA GLU A 120 1.52 -4.83 -12.80
C GLU A 120 1.42 -3.69 -13.82
N ASP A 121 2.23 -2.65 -13.63
CA ASP A 121 2.30 -1.50 -14.54
C ASP A 121 0.94 -0.80 -14.76
N VAL A 122 0.17 -0.61 -13.70
CA VAL A 122 -1.13 0.08 -13.73
C VAL A 122 -1.04 1.43 -13.05
N MET A 123 -1.69 2.42 -13.64
CA MET A 123 -1.91 3.73 -13.03
C MET A 123 -3.41 3.92 -12.72
N ILE A 124 -3.73 4.17 -11.46
CA ILE A 124 -5.08 4.52 -11.01
C ILE A 124 -5.10 6.02 -10.71
N GLY A 125 -5.90 6.78 -11.43
CA GLY A 125 -6.01 8.23 -11.25
C GLY A 125 -6.62 8.59 -9.89
N ALA A 126 -6.29 9.79 -9.39
CA ALA A 126 -6.73 10.26 -8.08
C ALA A 126 -8.27 10.27 -7.94
N GLY A 127 -8.77 9.98 -6.72
CA GLY A 127 -10.20 9.96 -6.41
C GLY A 127 -11.00 8.83 -7.07
N SER A 128 -10.32 7.82 -7.59
CA SER A 128 -10.99 6.70 -8.26
C SER A 128 -11.60 5.72 -7.27
N LEU A 129 -12.72 5.09 -7.66
CA LEU A 129 -13.35 3.99 -6.95
C LEU A 129 -13.24 2.70 -7.76
N VAL A 130 -12.53 1.71 -7.24
CA VAL A 130 -12.45 0.36 -7.80
C VAL A 130 -13.42 -0.55 -7.04
N PRO A 131 -14.55 -0.95 -7.66
CA PRO A 131 -15.58 -1.75 -6.99
C PRO A 131 -15.10 -3.19 -6.72
N PRO A 132 -15.75 -3.92 -5.79
CA PRO A 132 -15.34 -5.26 -5.40
C PRO A 132 -15.17 -6.23 -6.57
N GLY A 133 -14.16 -7.08 -6.49
CA GLY A 133 -13.88 -8.15 -7.46
C GLY A 133 -13.41 -7.68 -8.83
N LYS A 134 -13.21 -6.37 -9.04
CA LYS A 134 -12.76 -5.86 -10.33
C LYS A 134 -11.28 -6.18 -10.57
N ARG A 135 -10.99 -6.64 -11.80
CA ARG A 135 -9.61 -6.80 -12.31
C ARG A 135 -9.23 -5.59 -13.15
N LEU A 136 -8.06 -5.03 -12.91
CA LEU A 136 -7.43 -3.98 -13.71
C LEU A 136 -6.24 -4.57 -14.44
N GLU A 137 -6.29 -4.53 -15.77
CA GLU A 137 -5.29 -5.11 -16.67
C GLU A 137 -4.03 -4.24 -16.73
N SER A 138 -2.89 -4.90 -16.92
CA SER A 138 -1.56 -4.28 -17.00
C SER A 138 -1.44 -3.28 -18.15
N GLY A 139 -0.65 -2.23 -17.93
CA GLY A 139 -0.30 -1.24 -18.95
C GLY A 139 -1.36 -0.18 -19.24
N TYR A 140 -2.34 0.02 -18.35
CA TYR A 140 -3.42 0.99 -18.57
C TYR A 140 -3.56 2.02 -17.46
N LEU A 141 -4.06 3.19 -17.86
CA LEU A 141 -4.62 4.20 -16.96
C LEU A 141 -6.10 3.88 -16.69
N TYR A 142 -6.45 3.84 -15.41
CA TYR A 142 -7.83 3.74 -14.92
C TYR A 142 -8.23 4.99 -14.16
N LEU A 143 -9.43 5.50 -14.38
CA LEU A 143 -9.94 6.72 -13.73
C LEU A 143 -11.46 6.67 -13.56
N GLY A 144 -11.95 7.25 -12.48
CA GLY A 144 -13.38 7.51 -12.26
C GLY A 144 -13.98 6.77 -11.06
N SER A 145 -15.26 7.05 -10.79
CA SER A 145 -16.03 6.45 -9.71
C SER A 145 -17.40 6.01 -10.25
N PRO A 146 -17.57 4.71 -10.62
CA PRO A 146 -16.55 3.65 -10.62
C PRO A 146 -15.51 3.82 -11.74
N VAL A 147 -14.33 3.20 -11.57
CA VAL A 147 -13.24 3.29 -12.56
C VAL A 147 -13.60 2.72 -13.92
N LYS A 148 -13.08 3.39 -14.94
CA LYS A 148 -13.05 2.90 -16.33
C LYS A 148 -11.61 2.83 -16.81
N GLN A 149 -11.32 1.90 -17.70
CA GLN A 149 -10.08 1.86 -18.45
C GLN A 149 -10.11 3.01 -19.46
N ILE A 150 -9.12 3.89 -19.41
CA ILE A 150 -9.11 5.14 -20.19
C ILE A 150 -8.26 5.00 -21.46
N ARG A 151 -7.01 4.57 -21.29
CA ARG A 151 -6.05 4.39 -22.37
C ARG A 151 -4.84 3.57 -21.93
N PRO A 152 -4.07 3.03 -22.86
CA PRO A 152 -2.75 2.48 -22.56
C PRO A 152 -1.84 3.56 -21.93
N LEU A 153 -0.92 3.13 -21.07
CA LEU A 153 0.21 3.95 -20.61
C LEU A 153 1.25 4.07 -21.71
N SER A 154 1.92 5.21 -21.79
CA SER A 154 3.11 5.37 -22.60
C SER A 154 4.33 4.72 -21.91
N GLU A 155 5.39 4.46 -22.68
CA GLU A 155 6.66 3.96 -22.13
C GLU A 155 7.22 4.89 -21.03
N ALA A 156 7.09 6.20 -21.20
CA ALA A 156 7.50 7.19 -20.21
C ALA A 156 6.69 7.06 -18.92
N GLU A 157 5.37 6.90 -19.00
CA GLU A 157 4.51 6.70 -17.81
C GLU A 157 4.83 5.39 -17.08
N ILE A 158 5.14 4.31 -17.80
CA ILE A 158 5.58 3.05 -17.19
C ILE A 158 6.92 3.25 -16.46
N ALA A 159 7.86 3.97 -17.08
CA ALA A 159 9.13 4.30 -16.42
C ALA A 159 8.94 5.18 -15.18
N ASP A 160 7.97 6.11 -15.21
CA ASP A 160 7.63 7.00 -14.08
C ASP A 160 7.06 6.24 -12.87
N LEU A 161 6.43 5.08 -13.05
CA LEU A 161 5.97 4.24 -11.93
C LEU A 161 7.15 3.82 -11.06
N LEU A 162 8.24 3.31 -11.68
CA LEU A 162 9.45 2.92 -10.97
C LEU A 162 10.22 4.14 -10.42
N TYR A 163 10.28 5.23 -11.18
CA TYR A 163 10.89 6.48 -10.72
C TYR A 163 10.20 7.02 -9.46
N SER A 164 8.88 6.97 -9.41
CA SER A 164 8.10 7.40 -8.22
C SER A 164 8.50 6.61 -6.98
N SER A 165 8.49 5.27 -7.03
CA SER A 165 8.87 4.45 -5.88
C SER A 165 10.30 4.68 -5.44
N SER A 166 11.25 4.81 -6.40
CA SER A 166 12.66 5.08 -6.13
C SER A 166 12.88 6.42 -5.40
N ASN A 167 12.14 7.46 -5.76
CA ASN A 167 12.20 8.75 -5.06
C ASN A 167 11.78 8.60 -3.58
N TYR A 168 10.70 7.84 -3.32
CA TYR A 168 10.25 7.60 -1.95
C TYR A 168 11.25 6.80 -1.13
N VAL A 169 12.00 5.88 -1.75
CA VAL A 169 13.13 5.21 -1.09
C VAL A 169 14.21 6.24 -0.70
N GLY A 170 14.59 7.14 -1.60
CA GLY A 170 15.57 8.19 -1.31
C GLY A 170 15.11 9.11 -0.16
N TRP A 171 13.89 9.61 -0.22
CA TRP A 171 13.37 10.50 0.83
C TRP A 171 13.25 9.79 2.18
N LYS A 172 12.79 8.54 2.22
CA LYS A 172 12.76 7.78 3.47
C LYS A 172 14.17 7.60 4.07
N ASP A 173 15.19 7.40 3.24
CA ASP A 173 16.57 7.28 3.72
C ASP A 173 17.05 8.59 4.36
N GLU A 174 16.67 9.75 3.81
CA GLU A 174 16.92 11.05 4.42
C GLU A 174 16.23 11.20 5.79
N TYR A 175 14.94 10.77 5.90
CA TYR A 175 14.20 10.77 7.17
C TYR A 175 14.88 9.88 8.22
N LEU A 176 15.25 8.65 7.86
CA LEU A 176 15.95 7.72 8.76
C LEU A 176 17.30 8.28 9.23
N ALA A 177 18.05 8.94 8.33
CA ALA A 177 19.32 9.59 8.69
C ALA A 177 19.12 10.76 9.67
N GLN A 178 18.05 11.55 9.50
CA GLN A 178 17.73 12.65 10.42
C GLN A 178 17.29 12.13 11.79
N GLU A 179 16.43 11.10 11.84
CA GLU A 179 16.00 10.50 13.11
C GLU A 179 17.16 9.95 13.94
N SER A 180 18.18 9.40 13.28
CA SER A 180 19.39 8.90 13.96
C SER A 180 20.24 10.02 14.61
N GLN A 181 20.08 11.27 14.16
CA GLN A 181 20.78 12.45 14.68
C GLN A 181 20.01 13.15 15.82
N ILE A 182 18.70 12.95 15.91
CA ILE A 182 17.83 13.49 16.96
C ILE A 182 17.72 12.46 18.09
N GLN A 183 18.86 12.07 18.70
CA GLN A 183 18.81 11.37 19.98
C GLN A 183 18.74 12.41 21.12
N PRO A 184 17.80 12.23 22.08
CA PRO A 184 17.71 13.09 23.25
C PRO A 184 18.90 12.92 24.18
#